data_15bfe940a595d7df1bc6daef7c9db788
#
_entry.id   15bfe940a595d7df1bc6daef7c9db788
#
_cell.length_a   1.000
_cell.length_b   1.000
_cell.length_c   1.000
_cell.angle_alpha   90.00
_cell.angle_beta   90.00
_cell.angle_gamma   90.00
#
_symmetry.space_group_name_H-M   'P 1'
#
loop_
_entity.id
_entity.type
_entity.pdbx_description
1 polymer ?
#
loop_
_entity_poly.entity_id
_entity_poly.type
_entity_poly.pdbx_seq_one_letter_code
_entity_poly.pdbx_strand_id
1 'polypeptide(L)'
;MPENLKDKQLYSLDMGALVAGAKYKGEFEERLKSVIKEVTNSNGRIILFIDEIHTLVGAGGGEGAMDAANILKPALARGELRSIGATTLNEYQKYFEKDKALERRFQTVMVDEPDELSAISILRGLKERYENHHKVRIQDDACIAAVKLSERYISDRFLPDKAIDLMDEAAAKLRMERDSVPEELDEITRKLKQLEIEREAIKRENDQPKIEQLDKEIAELKDQEKVFLSLIHISEPTRPY
;
A
#
# COMPACT_ATOMS: atom_id res chain seq x y z
N MET A 1 -27.62 5.76 6.48
CA MET A 1 -26.92 6.56 7.54
C MET A 1 -27.99 7.24 8.38
N PRO A 2 -27.93 7.22 9.72
CA PRO A 2 -28.88 7.92 10.58
C PRO A 2 -28.93 9.43 10.30
N GLU A 3 -30.09 10.05 10.42
CA GLU A 3 -30.27 11.48 10.07
C GLU A 3 -29.39 12.42 10.90
N ASN A 4 -29.21 12.10 12.16
CA ASN A 4 -28.35 12.86 13.08
C ASN A 4 -26.85 12.84 12.76
N LEU A 5 -26.43 11.97 11.81
CA LEU A 5 -25.03 11.88 11.36
C LEU A 5 -24.81 12.46 9.96
N LYS A 6 -25.87 12.78 9.20
CA LYS A 6 -25.74 13.29 7.82
C LYS A 6 -24.98 14.60 7.72
N ASP A 7 -25.16 15.48 8.71
CA ASP A 7 -24.55 16.82 8.75
C ASP A 7 -23.22 16.85 9.52
N LYS A 8 -22.69 15.68 9.89
CA LYS A 8 -21.41 15.58 10.59
C LYS A 8 -20.27 15.45 9.59
N GLN A 9 -19.15 16.08 9.95
CA GLN A 9 -17.92 15.99 9.22
C GLN A 9 -16.94 15.13 9.99
N LEU A 10 -16.35 14.13 9.31
CA LEU A 10 -15.34 13.25 9.87
C LEU A 10 -13.97 13.76 9.46
N TYR A 11 -13.13 14.07 10.44
CA TYR A 11 -11.75 14.46 10.23
C TYR A 11 -10.81 13.45 10.86
N SER A 12 -9.77 13.05 10.11
CA SER A 12 -8.69 12.22 10.64
C SER A 12 -7.63 13.10 11.28
N LEU A 13 -7.25 12.78 12.52
CA LEU A 13 -6.15 13.43 13.21
C LEU A 13 -4.83 12.79 12.79
N ASP A 14 -4.01 13.55 12.08
CA ASP A 14 -2.65 13.11 11.72
C ASP A 14 -1.70 13.36 12.89
N MET A 15 -1.39 12.28 13.59
CA MET A 15 -0.45 12.31 14.73
C MET A 15 0.97 12.65 14.29
N GLY A 16 1.38 12.21 13.09
CA GLY A 16 2.68 12.52 12.53
C GLY A 16 2.85 14.02 12.30
N ALA A 17 1.83 14.69 11.75
CA ALA A 17 1.82 16.12 11.54
C ALA A 17 1.86 16.92 12.86
N LEU A 18 1.22 16.41 13.92
CA LEU A 18 1.26 17.06 15.23
C LEU A 18 2.65 17.01 15.87
N VAL A 19 3.37 15.92 15.69
CA VAL A 19 4.73 15.71 16.24
C VAL A 19 5.80 16.33 15.34
N ALA A 20 5.58 16.38 14.03
CA ALA A 20 6.55 16.88 13.07
C ALA A 20 6.96 18.33 13.39
N GLY A 21 8.25 18.55 13.57
CA GLY A 21 8.82 19.86 13.87
C GLY A 21 8.58 20.40 15.29
N ALA A 22 7.92 19.64 16.16
CA ALA A 22 7.82 20.00 17.57
C ALA A 22 9.15 19.69 18.26
N LYS A 23 9.93 20.73 18.58
CA LYS A 23 11.21 20.59 19.29
C LYS A 23 11.04 20.30 20.77
N TYR A 24 9.90 20.69 21.34
CA TYR A 24 9.59 20.56 22.76
C TYR A 24 8.20 19.99 22.97
N LYS A 25 8.02 19.27 24.07
CA LYS A 25 6.74 18.68 24.50
C LYS A 25 5.58 19.70 24.49
N GLY A 26 5.84 20.93 24.91
CA GLY A 26 4.84 22.01 24.97
C GLY A 26 4.23 22.38 23.62
N GLU A 27 5.01 22.36 22.55
CA GLU A 27 4.50 22.69 21.19
C GLU A 27 3.49 21.67 20.69
N PHE A 28 3.72 20.37 20.93
CA PHE A 28 2.75 19.32 20.62
C PHE A 28 1.47 19.49 21.44
N GLU A 29 1.59 19.74 22.75
CA GLU A 29 0.43 19.93 23.61
C GLU A 29 -0.41 21.15 23.18
N GLU A 30 0.22 22.25 22.80
CA GLU A 30 -0.46 23.44 22.30
C GLU A 30 -1.19 23.17 20.98
N ARG A 31 -0.56 22.47 20.04
CA ARG A 31 -1.20 22.08 18.78
C ARG A 31 -2.42 21.17 19.02
N LEU A 32 -2.27 20.16 19.87
CA LEU A 32 -3.37 19.26 20.21
C LEU A 32 -4.52 20.01 20.91
N LYS A 33 -4.22 20.91 21.86
CA LYS A 33 -5.21 21.77 22.51
C LYS A 33 -5.94 22.68 21.53
N SER A 34 -5.23 23.19 20.52
CA SER A 34 -5.82 24.02 19.44
C SER A 34 -6.82 23.20 18.63
N VAL A 35 -6.45 22.00 18.18
CA VAL A 35 -7.34 21.09 17.46
C VAL A 35 -8.58 20.74 18.27
N ILE A 36 -8.41 20.37 19.54
CA ILE A 36 -9.53 20.05 20.42
C ILE A 36 -10.47 21.25 20.59
N LYS A 37 -9.92 22.44 20.77
CA LYS A 37 -10.71 23.67 20.88
C LYS A 37 -11.52 23.95 19.61
N GLU A 38 -10.95 23.75 18.45
CA GLU A 38 -11.65 23.89 17.16
C GLU A 38 -12.78 22.87 17.03
N VAL A 39 -12.53 21.61 17.35
CA VAL A 39 -13.54 20.54 17.34
C VAL A 39 -14.66 20.83 18.32
N THR A 40 -14.35 21.23 19.55
CA THR A 40 -15.37 21.55 20.56
C THR A 40 -16.21 22.77 20.17
N ASN A 41 -15.60 23.80 19.57
CA ASN A 41 -16.30 24.98 19.08
C ASN A 41 -17.24 24.68 17.90
N SER A 42 -17.09 23.54 17.23
CA SER A 42 -17.99 23.11 16.14
C SER A 42 -19.39 22.70 16.62
N ASN A 43 -19.64 22.68 17.93
CA ASN A 43 -20.91 22.26 18.55
C ASN A 43 -21.34 20.85 18.09
N GLY A 44 -20.37 19.93 18.06
CA GLY A 44 -20.61 18.53 17.72
C GLY A 44 -20.86 18.26 16.24
N ARG A 45 -20.55 19.20 15.33
CA ARG A 45 -20.56 18.95 13.87
C ARG A 45 -19.37 18.13 13.41
N ILE A 46 -18.25 18.20 14.13
CA ILE A 46 -17.04 17.46 13.81
C ILE A 46 -16.96 16.18 14.64
N ILE A 47 -16.63 15.09 14.00
CA ILE A 47 -16.24 13.81 14.60
C ILE A 47 -14.77 13.62 14.28
N LEU A 48 -13.94 13.44 15.30
CA LEU A 48 -12.50 13.26 15.15
C LEU A 48 -12.16 11.77 15.10
N PHE A 49 -11.59 11.31 13.99
CA PHE A 49 -11.02 9.98 13.87
C PHE A 49 -9.54 10.02 14.28
N ILE A 50 -9.15 9.14 15.20
CA ILE A 50 -7.79 9.03 15.70
C ILE A 50 -7.33 7.60 15.48
N ASP A 51 -6.46 7.43 14.50
CA ASP A 51 -5.81 6.15 14.29
C ASP A 51 -4.71 5.91 15.34
N GLU A 52 -4.48 4.66 15.66
CA GLU A 52 -3.52 4.27 16.72
C GLU A 52 -3.67 5.09 18.00
N ILE A 53 -4.92 5.27 18.46
CA ILE A 53 -5.23 6.13 19.61
C ILE A 53 -4.43 5.78 20.89
N HIS A 54 -3.93 4.55 20.97
CA HIS A 54 -3.05 4.11 22.07
C HIS A 54 -1.76 4.94 22.16
N THR A 55 -1.30 5.55 21.06
CA THR A 55 -0.13 6.43 21.05
C THR A 55 -0.33 7.69 21.91
N LEU A 56 -1.58 8.11 22.09
CA LEU A 56 -1.94 9.25 22.94
C LEU A 56 -2.00 8.89 24.45
N VAL A 57 -2.09 7.60 24.79
CA VAL A 57 -2.36 7.12 26.15
C VAL A 57 -1.08 6.71 26.90
N GLY A 58 0.10 6.94 26.35
CA GLY A 58 1.34 6.67 27.06
C GLY A 58 2.16 5.51 26.50
N ALA A 59 2.05 5.22 25.20
CA ALA A 59 2.95 4.28 24.51
C ALA A 59 4.43 4.76 24.47
N GLY A 60 4.72 5.96 24.93
CA GLY A 60 6.07 6.48 25.09
C GLY A 60 6.62 6.20 26.48
N GLY A 61 7.15 5.02 26.72
CA GLY A 61 7.75 4.61 27.99
C GLY A 61 9.12 5.25 28.30
N GLY A 62 9.30 6.55 28.14
CA GLY A 62 10.48 7.30 28.50
C GLY A 62 10.13 8.57 29.27
N GLU A 63 11.10 9.13 30.03
CA GLU A 63 10.97 10.44 30.63
C GLU A 63 10.71 11.51 29.57
N GLY A 64 9.43 11.81 29.30
CA GLY A 64 8.98 12.69 28.23
C GLY A 64 7.80 12.15 27.42
N ALA A 65 7.26 10.99 27.77
CA ALA A 65 6.05 10.44 27.14
C ALA A 65 4.93 11.46 27.18
N MET A 66 4.40 11.76 25.98
CA MET A 66 3.33 12.71 25.80
C MET A 66 2.03 12.11 26.36
N ASP A 67 1.65 12.50 27.55
CA ASP A 67 0.34 12.13 28.12
C ASP A 67 -0.75 13.04 27.52
N ALA A 68 -0.99 12.88 26.23
CA ALA A 68 -2.06 13.58 25.53
C ALA A 68 -3.45 13.15 26.03
N ALA A 69 -3.54 12.02 26.70
CA ALA A 69 -4.77 11.56 27.33
C ALA A 69 -5.31 12.58 28.34
N ASN A 70 -4.45 13.22 29.09
CA ASN A 70 -4.90 14.25 30.07
C ASN A 70 -5.48 15.50 29.41
N ILE A 71 -5.13 15.77 28.15
CA ILE A 71 -5.68 16.87 27.37
C ILE A 71 -7.05 16.47 26.80
N LEU A 72 -7.24 15.22 26.38
CA LEU A 72 -8.49 14.70 25.83
C LEU A 72 -9.56 14.44 26.90
N LYS A 73 -9.17 13.93 28.06
CA LYS A 73 -10.07 13.52 29.14
C LYS A 73 -11.13 14.58 29.54
N PRO A 74 -10.82 15.88 29.69
CA PRO A 74 -11.82 16.88 30.05
C PRO A 74 -12.89 17.08 28.96
N ALA A 75 -12.50 17.17 27.69
CA ALA A 75 -13.42 17.37 26.57
C ALA A 75 -14.30 16.14 26.33
N LEU A 76 -13.73 14.94 26.46
CA LEU A 76 -14.48 13.68 26.44
C LEU A 76 -15.46 13.57 27.58
N ALA A 77 -15.06 13.98 28.81
CA ALA A 77 -15.90 13.93 29.99
C ALA A 77 -17.14 14.81 29.90
N ARG A 78 -17.01 15.97 29.24
CA ARG A 78 -18.12 16.90 29.03
C ARG A 78 -18.97 16.57 27.81
N GLY A 79 -18.58 15.54 27.00
CA GLY A 79 -19.26 15.20 25.77
C GLY A 79 -19.09 16.22 24.65
N GLU A 80 -18.13 17.15 24.80
CA GLU A 80 -17.83 18.19 23.84
C GLU A 80 -17.01 17.65 22.64
N LEU A 81 -16.19 16.63 22.89
CA LEU A 81 -15.39 15.96 21.89
C LEU A 81 -16.06 14.63 21.47
N ARG A 82 -16.44 14.54 20.22
CA ARG A 82 -16.88 13.29 19.60
C ARG A 82 -15.72 12.70 18.83
N SER A 83 -15.30 11.51 19.23
CA SER A 83 -14.14 10.85 18.63
C SER A 83 -14.37 9.37 18.37
N ILE A 84 -13.73 8.87 17.34
CA ILE A 84 -13.60 7.46 16.99
C ILE A 84 -12.11 7.13 17.09
N GLY A 85 -11.73 6.23 17.97
CA GLY A 85 -10.35 5.76 18.09
C GLY A 85 -10.21 4.37 17.52
N ALA A 86 -9.18 4.15 16.71
CA ALA A 86 -8.81 2.82 16.23
C ALA A 86 -7.54 2.35 16.96
N THR A 87 -7.49 1.06 17.29
CA THR A 87 -6.33 0.44 17.94
C THR A 87 -6.42 -1.08 17.81
N THR A 88 -5.34 -1.79 18.07
CA THR A 88 -5.33 -3.26 18.16
C THR A 88 -5.82 -3.74 19.53
N LEU A 89 -6.29 -5.00 19.61
CA LEU A 89 -6.73 -5.59 20.87
C LEU A 89 -5.62 -5.61 21.93
N ASN A 90 -4.41 -5.95 21.52
CA ASN A 90 -3.27 -6.02 22.44
C ASN A 90 -2.93 -4.64 23.05
N GLU A 91 -3.00 -3.60 22.23
CA GLU A 91 -2.72 -2.24 22.66
C GLU A 91 -3.88 -1.67 23.50
N TYR A 92 -5.12 -2.02 23.15
CA TYR A 92 -6.28 -1.69 23.97
C TYR A 92 -6.14 -2.24 25.39
N GLN A 93 -5.82 -3.53 25.55
CA GLN A 93 -5.60 -4.17 26.83
C GLN A 93 -4.42 -3.57 27.59
N LYS A 94 -3.36 -3.25 26.87
CA LYS A 94 -2.13 -2.74 27.47
C LYS A 94 -2.28 -1.29 27.99
N TYR A 95 -3.01 -0.45 27.27
CA TYR A 95 -3.04 0.99 27.51
C TYR A 95 -4.42 1.50 27.94
N PHE A 96 -5.51 1.10 27.30
CA PHE A 96 -6.85 1.61 27.58
C PHE A 96 -7.52 0.99 28.78
N GLU A 97 -7.48 -0.32 28.93
CA GLU A 97 -8.09 -1.01 30.09
C GLU A 97 -7.47 -0.58 31.42
N LYS A 98 -6.22 -0.16 31.42
CA LYS A 98 -5.52 0.36 32.60
C LYS A 98 -5.97 1.76 32.97
N ASP A 99 -6.41 2.56 32.03
CA ASP A 99 -6.92 3.91 32.28
C ASP A 99 -8.45 3.92 32.43
N LYS A 100 -8.94 3.65 33.62
CA LYS A 100 -10.37 3.63 33.94
C LYS A 100 -11.14 4.90 33.53
N ALA A 101 -10.44 6.03 33.38
CA ALA A 101 -11.05 7.28 32.97
C ALA A 101 -11.31 7.33 31.48
N LEU A 102 -10.48 6.72 30.67
CA LEU A 102 -10.71 6.58 29.22
C LEU A 102 -11.67 5.44 28.91
N GLU A 103 -11.52 4.28 29.52
CA GLU A 103 -12.38 3.12 29.35
C GLU A 103 -13.87 3.48 29.50
N ARG A 104 -14.21 4.31 30.47
CA ARG A 104 -15.60 4.76 30.71
C ARG A 104 -16.13 5.75 29.67
N ARG A 105 -15.29 6.30 28.81
CA ARG A 105 -15.64 7.34 27.83
C ARG A 105 -15.65 6.85 26.38
N PHE A 106 -15.09 5.68 26.16
CA PHE A 106 -15.12 5.02 24.86
C PHE A 106 -15.91 3.72 24.95
N GLN A 107 -16.86 3.57 24.08
CA GLN A 107 -17.54 2.29 23.87
C GLN A 107 -16.71 1.49 22.86
N THR A 108 -16.35 0.27 23.22
CA THR A 108 -15.64 -0.64 22.32
C THR A 108 -16.58 -1.19 21.26
N VAL A 109 -16.10 -1.17 20.03
CA VAL A 109 -16.74 -1.80 18.88
C VAL A 109 -15.71 -2.76 18.27
N MET A 110 -16.00 -4.05 18.35
CA MET A 110 -15.15 -5.06 17.75
C MET A 110 -15.35 -5.06 16.22
N VAL A 111 -14.25 -5.11 15.51
CA VAL A 111 -14.22 -5.29 14.06
C VAL A 111 -13.57 -6.64 13.80
N ASP A 112 -14.42 -7.63 13.59
CA ASP A 112 -13.98 -9.00 13.35
C ASP A 112 -13.52 -9.20 11.90
N GLU A 113 -12.75 -10.25 11.69
CA GLU A 113 -12.33 -10.70 10.37
C GLU A 113 -13.58 -11.11 9.55
N PRO A 114 -13.72 -10.67 8.27
CA PRO A 114 -14.82 -11.07 7.43
C PRO A 114 -14.77 -12.57 7.12
N ASP A 115 -15.92 -13.19 6.94
CA ASP A 115 -16.02 -14.56 6.46
C ASP A 115 -15.54 -14.70 5.00
N GLU A 116 -15.33 -15.92 4.55
CA GLU A 116 -14.82 -16.24 3.21
C GLU A 116 -15.66 -15.57 2.11
N LEU A 117 -17.00 -15.62 2.20
CA LEU A 117 -17.89 -15.06 1.18
C LEU A 117 -17.82 -13.53 1.14
N SER A 118 -17.77 -12.90 2.29
CA SER A 118 -17.61 -11.44 2.42
C SER A 118 -16.24 -11.01 1.89
N ALA A 119 -15.17 -11.74 2.21
CA ALA A 119 -13.82 -11.47 1.70
C ALA A 119 -13.76 -11.57 0.16
N ILE A 120 -14.38 -12.60 -0.45
CA ILE A 120 -14.46 -12.73 -1.91
C ILE A 120 -15.21 -11.52 -2.50
N SER A 121 -16.30 -11.09 -1.87
CA SER A 121 -17.06 -9.92 -2.33
C SER A 121 -16.26 -8.64 -2.27
N ILE A 122 -15.41 -8.48 -1.25
CA ILE A 122 -14.48 -7.35 -1.12
C ILE A 122 -13.45 -7.37 -2.25
N LEU A 123 -12.82 -8.54 -2.52
CA LEU A 123 -11.83 -8.67 -3.60
C LEU A 123 -12.46 -8.36 -4.97
N ARG A 124 -13.69 -8.83 -5.22
CA ARG A 124 -14.43 -8.51 -6.45
C ARG A 124 -14.63 -6.99 -6.61
N GLY A 125 -14.93 -6.30 -5.50
CA GLY A 125 -15.05 -4.83 -5.50
C GLY A 125 -13.75 -4.09 -5.76
N LEU A 126 -12.60 -4.68 -5.42
CA LEU A 126 -11.28 -4.11 -5.62
C LEU A 126 -10.64 -4.49 -6.96
N LYS A 127 -11.07 -5.59 -7.56
CA LYS A 127 -10.51 -6.22 -8.76
C LYS A 127 -10.17 -5.21 -9.86
N GLU A 128 -11.10 -4.36 -10.25
CA GLU A 128 -10.92 -3.40 -11.34
C GLU A 128 -9.76 -2.41 -11.07
N ARG A 129 -9.58 -2.01 -9.81
CA ARG A 129 -8.48 -1.11 -9.42
C ARG A 129 -7.12 -1.78 -9.60
N TYR A 130 -7.00 -3.04 -9.20
CA TYR A 130 -5.77 -3.83 -9.36
C TYR A 130 -5.49 -4.18 -10.82
N GLU A 131 -6.51 -4.53 -11.61
CA GLU A 131 -6.39 -4.72 -13.05
C GLU A 131 -5.86 -3.46 -13.75
N ASN A 132 -6.38 -2.29 -13.37
CA ASN A 132 -5.94 -1.01 -13.93
C ASN A 132 -4.52 -0.64 -13.48
N HIS A 133 -4.12 -0.98 -12.26
CA HIS A 133 -2.78 -0.69 -11.74
C HIS A 133 -1.71 -1.57 -12.38
N HIS A 134 -1.93 -2.88 -12.40
CA HIS A 134 -0.96 -3.85 -12.91
C HIS A 134 -1.06 -4.07 -14.42
N LYS A 135 -2.13 -3.58 -15.07
CA LYS A 135 -2.40 -3.82 -16.50
C LYS A 135 -2.51 -5.30 -16.84
N VAL A 136 -3.05 -6.10 -15.93
CA VAL A 136 -3.33 -7.53 -16.08
C VAL A 136 -4.82 -7.77 -15.85
N ARG A 137 -5.35 -8.83 -16.44
CA ARG A 137 -6.74 -9.24 -16.22
C ARG A 137 -6.79 -10.26 -15.08
N ILE A 138 -7.62 -9.99 -14.07
CA ILE A 138 -7.83 -10.88 -12.94
C ILE A 138 -9.14 -11.62 -13.14
N GLN A 139 -9.13 -12.94 -13.17
CA GLN A 139 -10.35 -13.75 -13.27
C GLN A 139 -11.05 -13.87 -11.93
N ASP A 140 -12.36 -14.17 -11.92
CA ASP A 140 -13.12 -14.34 -10.68
C ASP A 140 -12.57 -15.49 -9.84
N ASP A 141 -12.21 -16.60 -10.50
CA ASP A 141 -11.60 -17.76 -9.84
C ASP A 141 -10.28 -17.41 -9.12
N ALA A 142 -9.53 -16.42 -9.61
CA ALA A 142 -8.33 -15.94 -8.94
C ALA A 142 -8.67 -15.22 -7.62
N CYS A 143 -9.75 -14.45 -7.57
CA CYS A 143 -10.22 -13.83 -6.33
C CYS A 143 -10.63 -14.89 -5.31
N ILE A 144 -11.38 -15.92 -5.75
CA ILE A 144 -11.79 -17.05 -4.91
C ILE A 144 -10.55 -17.82 -4.41
N ALA A 145 -9.60 -18.11 -5.30
CA ALA A 145 -8.38 -18.80 -4.94
C ALA A 145 -7.52 -18.00 -3.96
N ALA A 146 -7.42 -16.67 -4.16
CA ALA A 146 -6.66 -15.79 -3.26
C ALA A 146 -7.20 -15.85 -1.83
N VAL A 147 -8.52 -15.82 -1.63
CA VAL A 147 -9.13 -15.94 -0.31
C VAL A 147 -8.83 -17.33 0.30
N LYS A 148 -9.14 -18.42 -0.43
CA LYS A 148 -8.96 -19.78 0.07
C LYS A 148 -7.50 -20.13 0.39
N LEU A 149 -6.58 -19.74 -0.49
CA LEU A 149 -5.16 -20.03 -0.29
C LEU A 149 -4.57 -19.18 0.83
N SER A 150 -4.94 -17.90 0.92
CA SER A 150 -4.47 -17.05 2.00
C SER A 150 -4.98 -17.52 3.36
N GLU A 151 -6.23 -17.96 3.46
CA GLU A 151 -6.79 -18.51 4.69
C GLU A 151 -6.05 -19.79 5.12
N ARG A 152 -5.73 -20.65 4.16
CA ARG A 152 -5.07 -21.94 4.43
C ARG A 152 -3.59 -21.82 4.76
N TYR A 153 -2.86 -20.90 4.13
CA TYR A 153 -1.39 -20.86 4.19
C TYR A 153 -0.82 -19.64 4.90
N ILE A 154 -1.60 -18.56 5.07
CA ILE A 154 -1.15 -17.35 5.75
C ILE A 154 -1.88 -17.23 7.09
N SER A 155 -1.18 -17.56 8.17
CA SER A 155 -1.74 -17.62 9.53
C SER A 155 -1.46 -16.38 10.38
N ASP A 156 -0.51 -15.55 9.98
CA ASP A 156 -0.05 -14.37 10.71
C ASP A 156 -0.74 -13.06 10.30
N ARG A 157 -1.67 -13.13 9.35
CA ARG A 157 -2.48 -12.00 8.85
C ARG A 157 -3.94 -12.37 8.77
N PHE A 158 -4.79 -11.35 8.70
CA PHE A 158 -6.25 -11.49 8.70
C PHE A 158 -6.85 -11.19 7.32
N LEU A 159 -8.02 -11.78 7.03
CA LEU A 159 -8.85 -11.38 5.90
C LEU A 159 -9.43 -9.98 6.14
N PRO A 160 -9.64 -9.15 5.11
CA PRO A 160 -9.39 -9.45 3.68
C PRO A 160 -7.93 -9.19 3.26
N ASP A 161 -7.11 -8.55 4.09
CA ASP A 161 -5.80 -8.01 3.72
C ASP A 161 -4.85 -9.08 3.15
N LYS A 162 -4.73 -10.24 3.81
CA LYS A 162 -3.88 -11.34 3.33
C LYS A 162 -4.26 -11.86 1.93
N ALA A 163 -5.53 -11.80 1.58
CA ALA A 163 -6.00 -12.20 0.26
C ALA A 163 -5.79 -11.10 -0.79
N ILE A 164 -5.92 -9.85 -0.38
CA ILE A 164 -5.60 -8.68 -1.22
C ILE A 164 -4.11 -8.67 -1.54
N ASP A 165 -3.24 -8.84 -0.54
CA ASP A 165 -1.78 -8.91 -0.72
C ASP A 165 -1.39 -10.03 -1.70
N LEU A 166 -1.99 -11.22 -1.55
CA LEU A 166 -1.73 -12.35 -2.44
C LEU A 166 -2.16 -12.06 -3.89
N MET A 167 -3.30 -11.40 -4.08
CA MET A 167 -3.78 -10.99 -5.40
C MET A 167 -2.88 -9.92 -6.01
N ASP A 168 -2.44 -8.95 -5.22
CA ASP A 168 -1.56 -7.86 -5.65
C ASP A 168 -0.18 -8.40 -6.09
N GLU A 169 0.43 -9.26 -5.26
CA GLU A 169 1.72 -9.88 -5.55
C GLU A 169 1.67 -10.77 -6.80
N ALA A 170 0.61 -11.58 -6.94
CA ALA A 170 0.41 -12.41 -8.13
C ALA A 170 0.25 -11.56 -9.40
N ALA A 171 -0.50 -10.47 -9.33
CA ALA A 171 -0.68 -9.54 -10.45
C ALA A 171 0.63 -8.81 -10.80
N ALA A 172 1.40 -8.40 -9.80
CA ALA A 172 2.72 -7.78 -9.98
C ALA A 172 3.70 -8.74 -10.66
N LYS A 173 3.73 -10.01 -10.21
CA LYS A 173 4.57 -11.05 -10.81
C LYS A 173 4.21 -11.30 -12.27
N LEU A 174 2.93 -11.45 -12.61
CA LEU A 174 2.47 -11.60 -13.99
C LEU A 174 2.86 -10.41 -14.87
N ARG A 175 2.76 -9.19 -14.33
CA ARG A 175 3.22 -8.00 -15.03
C ARG A 175 4.72 -8.05 -15.29
N MET A 176 5.52 -8.41 -14.30
CA MET A 176 6.98 -8.56 -14.48
C MET A 176 7.32 -9.60 -15.55
N GLU A 177 6.66 -10.78 -15.50
CA GLU A 177 6.87 -11.84 -16.47
C GLU A 177 6.50 -11.39 -17.89
N ARG A 178 5.40 -10.67 -18.04
CA ARG A 178 4.98 -10.12 -19.33
C ARG A 178 5.91 -9.03 -19.87
N ASP A 179 6.35 -8.13 -18.98
CA ASP A 179 7.17 -6.98 -19.34
C ASP A 179 8.68 -7.34 -19.39
N SER A 180 9.07 -8.54 -18.92
CA SER A 180 10.44 -9.03 -19.01
C SER A 180 10.74 -9.52 -20.43
N VAL A 181 11.86 -9.05 -20.94
CA VAL A 181 12.43 -9.58 -22.19
C VAL A 181 12.96 -10.99 -21.91
N PRO A 182 12.65 -12.01 -22.73
CA PRO A 182 13.27 -13.32 -22.58
C PRO A 182 14.78 -13.22 -22.50
N GLU A 183 15.39 -14.03 -21.62
CA GLU A 183 16.83 -13.98 -21.34
C GLU A 183 17.66 -14.14 -22.62
N GLU A 184 17.21 -15.02 -23.51
CA GLU A 184 17.85 -15.24 -24.83
C GLU A 184 17.83 -13.98 -25.70
N LEU A 185 16.75 -13.20 -25.69
CA LEU A 185 16.66 -11.95 -26.44
C LEU A 185 17.52 -10.84 -25.84
N ASP A 186 17.60 -10.77 -24.50
CA ASP A 186 18.48 -9.83 -23.80
C ASP A 186 19.96 -10.12 -24.09
N GLU A 187 20.36 -11.40 -24.10
CA GLU A 187 21.72 -11.82 -24.48
C GLU A 187 22.08 -11.42 -25.93
N ILE A 188 21.16 -11.67 -26.88
CA ILE A 188 21.36 -11.29 -28.28
C ILE A 188 21.50 -9.77 -28.41
N THR A 189 20.63 -9.02 -27.74
CA THR A 189 20.67 -7.54 -27.76
C THR A 189 21.96 -6.99 -27.16
N ARG A 190 22.46 -7.59 -26.07
CA ARG A 190 23.76 -7.20 -25.46
C ARG A 190 24.93 -7.49 -26.39
N LYS A 191 24.96 -8.67 -27.02
CA LYS A 191 25.99 -9.02 -28.00
C LYS A 191 25.97 -8.09 -29.20
N LEU A 192 24.79 -7.79 -29.74
CA LEU A 192 24.64 -6.81 -30.82
C LEU A 192 25.25 -5.47 -30.49
N LYS A 193 24.92 -4.91 -29.31
CA LYS A 193 25.50 -3.63 -28.87
C LYS A 193 27.01 -3.70 -28.74
N GLN A 194 27.55 -4.80 -28.20
CA GLN A 194 28.97 -4.99 -28.05
C GLN A 194 29.68 -4.98 -29.43
N LEU A 195 29.15 -5.76 -30.39
CA LEU A 195 29.73 -5.84 -31.73
C LEU A 195 29.59 -4.51 -32.51
N GLU A 196 28.51 -3.78 -32.33
CA GLU A 196 28.32 -2.45 -32.94
C GLU A 196 29.34 -1.44 -32.40
N ILE A 197 29.63 -1.47 -31.08
CA ILE A 197 30.68 -0.64 -30.46
C ILE A 197 32.06 -1.03 -31.00
N GLU A 198 32.37 -2.32 -31.08
CA GLU A 198 33.64 -2.82 -31.60
C GLU A 198 33.82 -2.46 -33.07
N ARG A 199 32.78 -2.58 -33.88
CA ARG A 199 32.78 -2.14 -35.29
C ARG A 199 33.08 -0.65 -35.41
N GLU A 200 32.48 0.21 -34.61
CA GLU A 200 32.77 1.65 -34.62
C GLU A 200 34.21 1.98 -34.18
N ALA A 201 34.79 1.20 -33.27
CA ALA A 201 36.17 1.36 -32.86
C ALA A 201 37.13 0.97 -34.01
N ILE A 202 36.91 -0.18 -34.67
CA ILE A 202 37.74 -0.68 -35.73
C ILE A 202 37.62 0.15 -37.02
N LYS A 203 36.48 0.78 -37.26
CA LYS A 203 36.30 1.75 -38.36
C LYS A 203 37.32 2.89 -38.32
N ARG A 204 37.79 3.29 -37.13
CA ARG A 204 38.79 4.32 -36.95
C ARG A 204 40.19 3.83 -37.31
N GLU A 205 40.43 2.51 -37.24
CA GLU A 205 41.68 1.86 -37.55
C GLU A 205 41.82 1.43 -39.01
N ASN A 206 40.75 1.54 -39.86
CA ASN A 206 40.72 1.18 -41.25
C ASN A 206 40.99 -0.31 -41.56
N ASP A 207 40.71 -1.25 -40.64
CA ASP A 207 40.89 -2.69 -40.86
C ASP A 207 39.66 -3.29 -41.58
N GLN A 208 39.65 -3.21 -42.89
CA GLN A 208 38.52 -3.61 -43.75
C GLN A 208 38.13 -5.09 -43.58
N PRO A 209 39.06 -6.07 -43.48
CA PRO A 209 38.71 -7.49 -43.31
C PRO A 209 37.93 -7.76 -42.02
N LYS A 210 38.33 -7.10 -40.91
CA LYS A 210 37.65 -7.23 -39.63
C LYS A 210 36.24 -6.59 -39.62
N ILE A 211 36.08 -5.47 -40.31
CA ILE A 211 34.78 -4.81 -40.46
C ILE A 211 33.80 -5.72 -41.17
N GLU A 212 34.22 -6.38 -42.27
CA GLU A 212 33.37 -7.28 -43.01
C GLU A 212 32.97 -8.54 -42.18
N GLN A 213 33.85 -9.04 -41.33
CA GLN A 213 33.53 -10.13 -40.43
C GLN A 213 32.51 -9.70 -39.36
N LEU A 214 32.68 -8.56 -38.74
CA LEU A 214 31.75 -8.03 -37.74
C LEU A 214 30.38 -7.72 -38.38
N ASP A 215 30.34 -7.20 -39.59
CA ASP A 215 29.09 -6.93 -40.31
C ASP A 215 28.29 -8.21 -40.57
N LYS A 216 28.96 -9.34 -40.86
CA LYS A 216 28.32 -10.66 -40.97
C LYS A 216 27.74 -11.14 -39.65
N GLU A 217 28.53 -11.08 -38.57
CA GLU A 217 28.08 -11.49 -37.24
C GLU A 217 26.89 -10.64 -36.73
N ILE A 218 26.95 -9.31 -36.95
CA ILE A 218 25.84 -8.40 -36.64
C ILE A 218 24.60 -8.74 -37.49
N ALA A 219 24.71 -9.06 -38.73
CA ALA A 219 23.60 -9.43 -39.58
C ALA A 219 22.94 -10.74 -39.11
N GLU A 220 23.71 -11.77 -38.77
CA GLU A 220 23.21 -13.03 -38.24
C GLU A 220 22.47 -12.86 -36.93
N LEU A 221 23.02 -12.07 -35.99
CA LEU A 221 22.35 -11.79 -34.71
C LEU A 221 21.09 -10.94 -34.90
N LYS A 222 21.05 -9.99 -35.82
CA LYS A 222 19.84 -9.22 -36.15
C LYS A 222 18.73 -10.09 -36.76
N ASP A 223 19.08 -11.09 -37.53
CA ASP A 223 18.09 -12.04 -38.05
C ASP A 223 17.56 -12.95 -36.92
N GLN A 224 18.41 -13.39 -35.99
CA GLN A 224 17.97 -14.12 -34.80
C GLN A 224 17.04 -13.26 -33.94
N GLU A 225 17.41 -12.00 -33.65
CA GLU A 225 16.56 -11.05 -32.91
C GLU A 225 15.17 -10.90 -33.53
N LYS A 226 15.09 -10.77 -34.88
CA LYS A 226 13.81 -10.70 -35.61
C LYS A 226 12.98 -11.96 -35.45
N VAL A 227 13.60 -13.14 -35.50
CA VAL A 227 12.90 -14.42 -35.29
C VAL A 227 12.31 -14.48 -33.87
N PHE A 228 13.10 -14.13 -32.82
CA PHE A 228 12.61 -14.10 -31.46
C PHE A 228 11.48 -13.08 -31.27
N LEU A 229 11.61 -11.86 -31.79
CA LEU A 229 10.56 -10.83 -31.73
C LEU A 229 9.28 -11.29 -32.46
N SER A 230 9.39 -12.02 -33.57
CA SER A 230 8.22 -12.56 -34.26
C SER A 230 7.51 -13.64 -33.46
N LEU A 231 8.24 -14.48 -32.73
CA LEU A 231 7.69 -15.52 -31.88
C LEU A 231 6.97 -14.91 -30.67
N ILE A 232 7.50 -13.86 -30.07
CA ILE A 232 6.88 -13.13 -28.96
C ILE A 232 5.58 -12.45 -29.46
N HIS A 233 5.58 -11.82 -30.62
CA HIS A 233 4.38 -11.19 -31.21
C HIS A 233 3.27 -12.19 -31.58
N ILE A 234 3.63 -13.41 -31.94
CA ILE A 234 2.65 -14.48 -32.23
C ILE A 234 2.02 -15.01 -30.96
N SER A 235 2.74 -14.97 -29.82
CA SER A 235 2.24 -15.39 -28.51
C SER A 235 1.41 -14.32 -27.78
N GLU A 236 1.41 -13.05 -28.23
CA GLU A 236 0.48 -12.04 -27.72
C GLU A 236 -0.92 -12.31 -28.29
N PRO A 237 -1.92 -12.65 -27.44
CA PRO A 237 -3.29 -12.75 -27.93
C PRO A 237 -3.73 -11.38 -28.45
N THR A 238 -4.10 -11.34 -29.73
CA THR A 238 -4.70 -10.17 -30.38
C THR A 238 -5.74 -9.55 -29.45
N ARG A 239 -5.47 -8.33 -28.98
CA ARG A 239 -6.43 -7.54 -28.21
C ARG A 239 -7.69 -7.32 -29.07
N PRO A 240 -8.87 -7.77 -28.65
CA PRO A 240 -10.09 -7.19 -29.20
C PRO A 240 -10.22 -5.77 -28.63
N TYR A 241 -10.45 -4.83 -29.52
CA TYR A 241 -10.79 -3.44 -29.23
C TYR A 241 -12.05 -3.34 -28.39
#